data_aaef22117edba6935c9269703db18f68
#
_entry.id   aaef22117edba6935c9269703db18f68
#
_cell.length_a   1.000
_cell.length_b   1.000
_cell.length_c   1.000
_cell.angle_alpha   90.00
_cell.angle_beta   90.00
_cell.angle_gamma   90.00
#
_symmetry.space_group_name_H-M   'P 1'
#
loop_
_entity.id
_entity.type
_entity.pdbx_description
1 polymer ?
#
loop_
_entity_poly.entity_id
_entity_poly.type
_entity_poly.pdbx_seq_one_letter_code
_entity_poly.pdbx_strand_id
1 'polypeptide(L)'
;MPDAPCPSYLHRLARALMPRERLAACGVALRYGASGVVVRRLPDGRACYSGLYRCGDFWRCPSCRVTLGIRRARQIETALRAQVDAGGSALLATYTVPHARDESLPVVLARLAGTWRRYARHAWRDCVGAYYIGNVRALEVVHGVNGWHPHYHALVFVAAGLPYLTPVAVALAERWSEVAGAEWRADVRQVAHDGVAAVARYLTTDGVAGASYEVASPAAKVPAGRSYPQLLYDYGRFRSSVDAALVFEYAAALHGAHHLTVSPRLRRLYDFVDPAAGWSEIADGDILALLNSGEWLSILNAGEERNLLDDLSRSW
;
A
#
# COMPACT_ATOMS: atom_id res chain seq x y z
N MET A 1 -6.60 3.77 21.00
CA MET A 1 -5.59 4.39 20.11
C MET A 1 -6.09 5.79 19.76
N PRO A 2 -5.28 6.84 19.82
CA PRO A 2 -5.71 8.10 19.26
C PRO A 2 -6.07 7.88 17.79
N ASP A 3 -7.16 8.51 17.34
CA ASP A 3 -7.71 8.38 15.99
C ASP A 3 -6.62 8.46 14.92
N ALA A 4 -6.64 7.54 13.97
CA ALA A 4 -5.68 7.53 12.87
C ALA A 4 -5.71 8.91 12.16
N PRO A 5 -4.54 9.53 11.91
CA PRO A 5 -4.51 10.88 11.39
C PRO A 5 -5.20 10.95 10.03
N CYS A 6 -6.09 11.93 9.87
CA CYS A 6 -6.86 12.12 8.65
C CYS A 6 -5.95 12.28 7.42
N PRO A 7 -6.20 11.54 6.33
CA PRO A 7 -5.40 11.64 5.10
C PRO A 7 -5.25 13.06 4.54
N SER A 8 -6.26 13.93 4.70
CA SER A 8 -6.20 15.32 4.26
C SER A 8 -5.21 16.15 5.10
N TYR A 9 -5.14 15.91 6.41
CA TYR A 9 -4.15 16.54 7.28
C TYR A 9 -2.73 16.13 6.91
N LEU A 10 -2.48 14.84 6.76
CA LEU A 10 -1.17 14.33 6.32
C LEU A 10 -0.77 14.85 4.95
N HIS A 11 -1.75 14.99 4.04
CA HIS A 11 -1.49 15.56 2.72
C HIS A 11 -1.08 17.03 2.78
N ARG A 12 -1.71 17.85 3.63
CA ARG A 12 -1.28 19.24 3.85
C ARG A 12 0.18 19.31 4.35
N LEU A 13 0.57 18.44 5.27
CA LEU A 13 1.95 18.36 5.76
C LEU A 13 2.92 17.95 4.64
N ALA A 14 2.58 16.92 3.86
CA ALA A 14 3.41 16.46 2.74
C ALA A 14 3.59 17.57 1.69
N ARG A 15 2.54 18.32 1.37
CA ARG A 15 2.58 19.47 0.46
C ARG A 15 3.49 20.61 0.99
N ALA A 16 3.41 20.89 2.29
CA ALA A 16 4.25 21.92 2.91
C ALA A 16 5.74 21.53 2.89
N LEU A 17 6.06 20.25 3.08
CA LEU A 17 7.43 19.73 2.99
C LEU A 17 7.94 19.65 1.55
N MET A 18 7.08 19.36 0.59
CA MET A 18 7.45 19.10 -0.81
C MET A 18 6.63 19.97 -1.80
N PRO A 19 6.72 21.32 -1.72
CA PRO A 19 5.85 22.22 -2.45
C PRO A 19 6.10 22.24 -3.97
N ARG A 20 7.26 21.77 -4.43
CA ARG A 20 7.63 21.68 -5.84
C ARG A 20 7.32 20.35 -6.50
N GLU A 21 6.85 19.38 -5.71
CA GLU A 21 6.54 18.05 -6.20
C GLU A 21 5.09 17.96 -6.73
N ARG A 22 4.85 17.03 -7.65
CA ARG A 22 3.52 16.79 -8.24
C ARG A 22 2.41 16.57 -7.20
N LEU A 23 2.76 16.03 -6.04
CA LEU A 23 1.81 15.83 -4.94
C LEU A 23 1.26 17.15 -4.39
N ALA A 24 1.97 18.27 -4.56
CA ALA A 24 1.50 19.57 -4.09
C ALA A 24 0.22 20.04 -4.80
N ALA A 25 0.04 19.68 -6.06
CA ALA A 25 -1.16 19.96 -6.85
C ALA A 25 -2.27 18.90 -6.68
N CYS A 26 -1.95 17.74 -6.10
CA CYS A 26 -2.86 16.61 -5.97
C CYS A 26 -4.05 16.94 -5.08
N GLY A 27 -5.28 16.73 -5.57
CA GLY A 27 -6.50 17.03 -4.83
C GLY A 27 -6.77 18.52 -4.61
N VAL A 28 -6.01 19.40 -5.27
CA VAL A 28 -6.10 20.88 -5.18
C VAL A 28 -6.35 21.47 -6.55
N ALA A 29 -5.47 21.19 -7.50
CA ALA A 29 -5.60 21.69 -8.86
C ALA A 29 -6.74 20.93 -9.59
N LEU A 30 -7.39 21.61 -10.51
CA LEU A 30 -8.30 20.96 -11.44
C LEU A 30 -7.52 20.02 -12.36
N ARG A 31 -8.16 18.93 -12.73
CA ARG A 31 -7.66 18.05 -13.79
C ARG A 31 -7.72 18.77 -15.13
N TYR A 32 -6.77 18.47 -16.01
CA TYR A 32 -6.80 18.99 -17.38
C TYR A 32 -8.15 18.70 -18.07
N GLY A 33 -8.77 19.73 -18.63
CA GLY A 33 -10.06 19.68 -19.28
C GLY A 33 -11.28 19.70 -18.33
N ALA A 34 -11.09 19.77 -17.01
CA ALA A 34 -12.20 19.97 -16.07
C ALA A 34 -12.56 21.46 -15.97
N SER A 35 -13.86 21.77 -16.04
CA SER A 35 -14.40 23.13 -15.87
C SER A 35 -14.63 23.53 -14.40
N GLY A 36 -14.53 22.56 -13.48
CA GLY A 36 -14.76 22.75 -12.05
C GLY A 36 -14.65 21.48 -11.25
N VAL A 37 -14.98 21.55 -9.98
CA VAL A 37 -15.04 20.42 -9.05
C VAL A 37 -16.48 19.96 -8.92
N VAL A 38 -16.70 18.66 -9.10
CA VAL A 38 -18.02 18.05 -8.91
C VAL A 38 -18.01 17.32 -7.57
N VAL A 39 -18.95 17.65 -6.70
CA VAL A 39 -19.22 16.88 -5.49
C VAL A 39 -20.25 15.84 -5.82
N ARG A 40 -19.93 14.57 -5.55
CA ARG A 40 -20.81 13.43 -5.84
C ARG A 40 -21.09 12.62 -4.59
N ARG A 41 -22.30 12.03 -4.54
CA ARG A 41 -22.64 11.00 -3.57
C ARG A 41 -22.38 9.62 -4.18
N LEU A 42 -21.58 8.83 -3.48
CA LEU A 42 -21.34 7.43 -3.84
C LEU A 42 -22.52 6.55 -3.44
N PRO A 43 -22.65 5.33 -4.01
CA PRO A 43 -23.71 4.38 -3.63
C PRO A 43 -23.73 4.00 -2.15
N ASP A 44 -22.60 4.16 -1.44
CA ASP A 44 -22.48 3.92 0.00
C ASP A 44 -22.85 5.16 0.86
N GLY A 45 -23.40 6.21 0.25
CA GLY A 45 -23.86 7.43 0.90
C GLY A 45 -22.77 8.48 1.16
N ARG A 46 -21.49 8.16 0.98
CA ARG A 46 -20.39 9.11 1.19
C ARG A 46 -20.29 10.14 0.07
N ALA A 47 -19.99 11.38 0.42
CA ALA A 47 -19.65 12.40 -0.57
C ALA A 47 -18.18 12.33 -0.98
N CYS A 48 -17.88 12.66 -2.22
CA CYS A 48 -16.51 12.75 -2.73
C CYS A 48 -16.36 13.85 -3.78
N TYR A 49 -15.12 14.33 -3.95
CA TYR A 49 -14.75 15.27 -5.02
C TYR A 49 -14.29 14.53 -6.27
N SER A 50 -14.77 14.97 -7.44
CA SER A 50 -14.25 14.60 -8.76
C SER A 50 -13.84 15.85 -9.55
N GLY A 51 -13.12 15.68 -10.66
CA GLY A 51 -12.57 16.79 -11.44
C GLY A 51 -11.22 17.31 -10.95
N LEU A 52 -10.69 16.75 -9.86
CA LEU A 52 -9.38 17.15 -9.30
C LEU A 52 -8.22 16.33 -9.86
N TYR A 53 -7.08 16.98 -9.99
CA TYR A 53 -5.82 16.32 -10.34
C TYR A 53 -5.39 15.32 -9.28
N ARG A 54 -4.90 14.15 -9.70
CA ARG A 54 -4.33 13.10 -8.86
C ARG A 54 -2.91 12.77 -9.33
N CYS A 55 -1.93 12.87 -8.43
CA CYS A 55 -0.51 12.66 -8.78
C CYS A 55 -0.14 11.19 -9.01
N GLY A 56 -0.91 10.23 -8.51
CA GLY A 56 -0.63 8.80 -8.62
C GLY A 56 0.53 8.30 -7.75
N ASP A 57 1.12 9.14 -6.93
CA ASP A 57 2.28 8.78 -6.13
C ASP A 57 1.84 8.02 -4.86
N PHE A 58 2.04 6.72 -4.85
CA PHE A 58 1.70 5.87 -3.70
C PHE A 58 2.58 6.19 -2.48
N TRP A 59 3.87 6.46 -2.71
CA TRP A 59 4.83 6.56 -1.62
C TRP A 59 4.76 7.89 -0.88
N ARG A 60 4.60 8.99 -1.61
CA ARG A 60 4.74 10.34 -1.07
C ARG A 60 3.41 11.07 -0.86
N CYS A 61 2.33 10.66 -1.56
CA CYS A 61 1.03 11.32 -1.46
C CYS A 61 0.06 10.53 -0.57
N PRO A 62 -0.26 10.99 0.65
CA PRO A 62 -1.18 10.29 1.55
C PRO A 62 -2.56 10.02 0.94
N SER A 63 -3.10 10.94 0.15
CA SER A 63 -4.40 10.77 -0.51
C SER A 63 -4.37 9.71 -1.61
N CYS A 64 -3.34 9.72 -2.47
CA CYS A 64 -3.19 8.71 -3.53
C CYS A 64 -2.87 7.33 -2.94
N ARG A 65 -2.07 7.27 -1.88
CA ARG A 65 -1.75 6.05 -1.16
C ARG A 65 -3.01 5.29 -0.72
N VAL A 66 -3.94 5.96 -0.06
CA VAL A 66 -5.20 5.36 0.41
C VAL A 66 -6.03 4.85 -0.78
N THR A 67 -6.23 5.67 -1.79
CA THR A 67 -7.07 5.31 -2.93
C THR A 67 -6.48 4.15 -3.75
N LEU A 68 -5.16 4.20 -4.02
CA LEU A 68 -4.45 3.10 -4.72
C LEU A 68 -4.44 1.83 -3.89
N GLY A 69 -4.24 1.94 -2.58
CA GLY A 69 -4.28 0.81 -1.65
C GLY A 69 -5.61 0.08 -1.71
N ILE A 70 -6.73 0.81 -1.60
CA ILE A 70 -8.09 0.23 -1.67
C ILE A 70 -8.33 -0.48 -3.01
N ARG A 71 -7.95 0.15 -4.13
CA ARG A 71 -8.13 -0.46 -5.46
C ARG A 71 -7.31 -1.73 -5.63
N ARG A 72 -6.05 -1.71 -5.17
CA ARG A 72 -5.17 -2.89 -5.19
C ARG A 72 -5.69 -4.01 -4.29
N ALA A 73 -6.19 -3.66 -3.10
CA ALA A 73 -6.79 -4.64 -2.20
C ALA A 73 -7.94 -5.38 -2.85
N ARG A 74 -8.84 -4.67 -3.53
CA ARG A 74 -9.98 -5.27 -4.25
C ARG A 74 -9.50 -6.23 -5.36
N GLN A 75 -8.51 -5.84 -6.15
CA GLN A 75 -7.97 -6.72 -7.21
C GLN A 75 -7.34 -7.99 -6.62
N ILE A 76 -6.56 -7.86 -5.55
CA ILE A 76 -5.94 -9.01 -4.86
C ILE A 76 -7.02 -9.91 -4.25
N GLU A 77 -8.02 -9.34 -3.60
CA GLU A 77 -9.13 -10.08 -3.00
C GLU A 77 -9.91 -10.86 -4.05
N THR A 78 -10.26 -10.23 -5.17
CA THR A 78 -10.94 -10.91 -6.29
C THR A 78 -10.12 -12.07 -6.84
N ALA A 79 -8.81 -11.86 -7.07
CA ALA A 79 -7.92 -12.90 -7.57
C ALA A 79 -7.76 -14.06 -6.57
N LEU A 80 -7.64 -13.76 -5.28
CA LEU A 80 -7.54 -14.77 -4.22
C LEU A 80 -8.82 -15.60 -4.09
N ARG A 81 -9.99 -14.96 -4.11
CA ARG A 81 -11.28 -15.66 -4.06
C ARG A 81 -11.41 -16.60 -5.24
N ALA A 82 -11.20 -16.11 -6.46
CA ALA A 82 -11.24 -16.94 -7.66
C ALA A 82 -10.26 -18.11 -7.60
N GLN A 83 -9.06 -17.91 -7.03
CA GLN A 83 -8.07 -18.98 -6.84
C GLN A 83 -8.54 -20.04 -5.86
N VAL A 84 -9.10 -19.64 -4.73
CA VAL A 84 -9.60 -20.56 -3.68
C VAL A 84 -10.85 -21.30 -4.17
N ASP A 85 -11.78 -20.61 -4.84
CA ASP A 85 -13.00 -21.20 -5.41
C ASP A 85 -12.67 -22.26 -6.51
N ALA A 86 -11.53 -22.09 -7.19
CA ALA A 86 -10.99 -23.09 -8.13
C ALA A 86 -10.23 -24.26 -7.43
N GLY A 87 -10.30 -24.37 -6.11
CA GLY A 87 -9.63 -25.40 -5.33
C GLY A 87 -8.13 -25.17 -5.11
N GLY A 88 -7.60 -24.04 -5.53
CA GLY A 88 -6.21 -23.66 -5.29
C GLY A 88 -6.00 -23.05 -3.91
N SER A 89 -4.79 -22.64 -3.64
CA SER A 89 -4.37 -22.09 -2.35
C SER A 89 -3.44 -20.90 -2.52
N ALA A 90 -3.14 -20.20 -1.41
CA ALA A 90 -2.12 -19.16 -1.39
C ALA A 90 -1.27 -19.21 -0.13
N LEU A 91 -0.01 -18.80 -0.25
CA LEU A 91 0.92 -18.59 0.86
C LEU A 91 1.26 -17.11 0.96
N LEU A 92 1.19 -16.55 2.15
CA LEU A 92 1.70 -15.22 2.47
C LEU A 92 3.09 -15.37 3.09
N ALA A 93 4.07 -14.72 2.49
CA ALA A 93 5.45 -14.75 2.96
C ALA A 93 5.96 -13.34 3.24
N THR A 94 6.69 -13.16 4.35
CA THR A 94 7.39 -11.92 4.68
C THR A 94 8.90 -12.15 4.57
N TYR A 95 9.57 -11.35 3.76
CA TYR A 95 10.99 -11.45 3.44
C TYR A 95 11.74 -10.22 3.92
N THR A 96 12.67 -10.41 4.85
CA THR A 96 13.51 -9.36 5.42
C THR A 96 14.99 -9.61 5.12
N VAL A 97 15.81 -8.58 5.23
CA VAL A 97 17.28 -8.66 5.09
C VAL A 97 17.96 -8.04 6.30
N PRO A 98 19.19 -8.47 6.64
CA PRO A 98 19.99 -7.82 7.69
C PRO A 98 20.17 -6.34 7.37
N HIS A 99 20.08 -5.51 8.41
CA HIS A 99 20.39 -4.08 8.33
C HIS A 99 20.91 -3.57 9.66
N ALA A 100 21.75 -2.54 9.62
CA ALA A 100 22.22 -1.83 10.80
C ALA A 100 21.36 -0.56 11.03
N ARG A 101 21.41 -0.06 12.26
CA ARG A 101 20.61 1.08 12.71
C ARG A 101 20.88 2.38 11.92
N ASP A 102 22.11 2.57 11.52
CA ASP A 102 22.65 3.76 10.87
C ASP A 102 22.72 3.64 9.33
N GLU A 103 22.28 2.51 8.79
CA GLU A 103 22.23 2.35 7.33
C GLU A 103 21.12 3.18 6.71
N SER A 104 21.46 3.86 5.61
CA SER A 104 20.46 4.63 4.85
C SER A 104 19.47 3.73 4.12
N LEU A 105 18.24 4.22 3.95
CA LEU A 105 17.17 3.49 3.27
C LEU A 105 17.55 3.01 1.86
N PRO A 106 18.21 3.81 0.99
CA PRO A 106 18.64 3.32 -0.32
C PRO A 106 19.56 2.09 -0.27
N VAL A 107 20.45 2.02 0.70
CA VAL A 107 21.39 0.88 0.88
C VAL A 107 20.62 -0.38 1.25
N VAL A 108 19.72 -0.30 2.22
CA VAL A 108 18.94 -1.46 2.66
C VAL A 108 17.96 -1.92 1.58
N LEU A 109 17.33 -0.98 0.83
CA LEU A 109 16.48 -1.29 -0.32
C LEU A 109 17.25 -2.00 -1.44
N ALA A 110 18.47 -1.55 -1.76
CA ALA A 110 19.31 -2.19 -2.77
C ALA A 110 19.68 -3.63 -2.36
N ARG A 111 19.99 -3.86 -1.07
CA ARG A 111 20.25 -5.18 -0.50
C ARG A 111 19.02 -6.08 -0.61
N LEU A 112 17.85 -5.61 -0.19
CA LEU A 112 16.59 -6.34 -0.27
C LEU A 112 16.27 -6.72 -1.72
N ALA A 113 16.35 -5.76 -2.64
CA ALA A 113 16.10 -6.00 -4.07
C ALA A 113 17.11 -6.98 -4.69
N GLY A 114 18.39 -6.90 -4.31
CA GLY A 114 19.44 -7.81 -4.76
C GLY A 114 19.21 -9.24 -4.27
N THR A 115 18.87 -9.39 -2.99
CA THR A 115 18.54 -10.69 -2.38
C THR A 115 17.30 -11.30 -3.01
N TRP A 116 16.25 -10.51 -3.21
CA TRP A 116 15.05 -10.96 -3.90
C TRP A 116 15.34 -11.48 -5.32
N ARG A 117 16.15 -10.78 -6.12
CA ARG A 117 16.49 -11.22 -7.48
C ARG A 117 17.19 -12.58 -7.49
N ARG A 118 18.12 -12.82 -6.55
CA ARG A 118 18.80 -14.12 -6.40
C ARG A 118 17.81 -15.21 -5.97
N TYR A 119 16.99 -14.93 -4.98
CA TYR A 119 15.96 -15.83 -4.46
C TYR A 119 14.93 -16.22 -5.54
N ALA A 120 14.26 -15.24 -6.14
CA ALA A 120 13.16 -15.45 -7.06
C ALA A 120 13.57 -16.17 -8.37
N ARG A 121 14.87 -16.19 -8.70
CA ARG A 121 15.38 -16.89 -9.89
C ARG A 121 15.07 -18.39 -9.88
N HIS A 122 15.07 -18.99 -8.71
CA HIS A 122 14.95 -20.45 -8.55
C HIS A 122 13.85 -20.89 -7.59
N ALA A 123 13.49 -20.07 -6.59
CA ALA A 123 12.58 -20.45 -5.51
C ALA A 123 11.23 -21.03 -6.00
N TRP A 124 10.65 -20.44 -7.04
CA TRP A 124 9.34 -20.89 -7.52
C TRP A 124 9.41 -22.27 -8.16
N ARG A 125 10.44 -22.53 -8.95
CA ARG A 125 10.66 -23.84 -9.57
C ARG A 125 11.02 -24.89 -8.54
N ASP A 126 11.93 -24.56 -7.63
CA ASP A 126 12.55 -25.53 -6.72
C ASP A 126 11.65 -25.86 -5.53
N CYS A 127 10.87 -24.86 -5.01
CA CYS A 127 10.05 -25.05 -3.83
C CYS A 127 8.57 -25.33 -4.14
N VAL A 128 8.02 -24.77 -5.24
CA VAL A 128 6.59 -24.89 -5.59
C VAL A 128 6.37 -25.78 -6.81
N GLY A 129 7.34 -25.81 -7.71
CA GLY A 129 7.32 -26.66 -8.90
C GLY A 129 6.18 -26.33 -9.86
N ALA A 130 5.54 -27.37 -10.41
CA ALA A 130 4.44 -27.25 -11.37
C ALA A 130 3.19 -26.58 -10.80
N TYR A 131 3.04 -26.50 -9.48
CA TYR A 131 1.90 -25.87 -8.81
C TYR A 131 2.02 -24.34 -8.72
N TYR A 132 3.15 -23.76 -9.08
CA TYR A 132 3.32 -22.31 -9.05
C TYR A 132 2.51 -21.62 -10.16
N ILE A 133 1.54 -20.78 -9.77
CA ILE A 133 0.75 -19.96 -10.69
C ILE A 133 1.39 -18.60 -10.89
N GLY A 134 1.81 -17.96 -9.79
CA GLY A 134 2.39 -16.64 -9.80
C GLY A 134 2.44 -16.04 -8.40
N ASN A 135 2.90 -14.80 -8.31
CA ASN A 135 2.91 -14.06 -7.05
C ASN A 135 2.51 -12.59 -7.22
N VAL A 136 2.01 -12.01 -6.14
CA VAL A 136 1.92 -10.58 -5.90
C VAL A 136 2.94 -10.24 -4.84
N ARG A 137 3.81 -9.26 -5.09
CA ARG A 137 4.80 -8.78 -4.13
C ARG A 137 4.55 -7.32 -3.81
N ALA A 138 4.41 -6.99 -2.53
CA ALA A 138 4.33 -5.64 -2.00
C ALA A 138 5.62 -5.29 -1.27
N LEU A 139 6.09 -4.05 -1.43
CA LEU A 139 7.16 -3.47 -0.62
C LEU A 139 6.53 -2.71 0.53
N GLU A 140 6.99 -2.97 1.75
CA GLU A 140 6.69 -2.17 2.93
C GLU A 140 7.98 -1.58 3.49
N VAL A 141 7.90 -0.36 4.02
CA VAL A 141 9.05 0.34 4.62
C VAL A 141 8.60 1.02 5.89
N VAL A 142 9.22 0.65 7.00
CA VAL A 142 9.04 1.29 8.31
C VAL A 142 10.37 1.76 8.88
N HIS A 143 10.34 2.71 9.81
CA HIS A 143 11.52 3.17 10.54
C HIS A 143 11.31 2.98 12.04
N GLY A 144 12.16 2.19 12.68
CA GLY A 144 12.08 1.86 14.11
C GLY A 144 13.36 2.17 14.88
N VAL A 145 13.46 1.60 16.06
CA VAL A 145 14.64 1.74 16.94
C VAL A 145 15.92 1.18 16.30
N ASN A 146 15.78 0.24 15.37
CA ASN A 146 16.87 -0.37 14.63
C ASN A 146 17.07 0.25 13.22
N GLY A 147 16.57 1.49 12.98
CA GLY A 147 16.68 2.18 11.71
C GLY A 147 15.60 1.76 10.69
N TRP A 148 15.95 1.88 9.41
CA TRP A 148 15.06 1.52 8.32
C TRP A 148 14.91 0.01 8.19
N HIS A 149 13.65 -0.42 8.08
CA HIS A 149 13.29 -1.83 7.93
C HIS A 149 12.38 -2.03 6.72
N PRO A 150 12.93 -2.04 5.48
CA PRO A 150 12.20 -2.43 4.30
C PRO A 150 12.07 -3.94 4.23
N HIS A 151 10.88 -4.43 3.84
CA HIS A 151 10.64 -5.84 3.62
C HIS A 151 9.64 -6.08 2.49
N TYR A 152 9.68 -7.27 1.93
CA TYR A 152 8.69 -7.71 0.96
C TYR A 152 7.66 -8.63 1.60
N HIS A 153 6.40 -8.34 1.37
CA HIS A 153 5.33 -9.32 1.49
C HIS A 153 5.06 -9.92 0.12
N ALA A 154 5.07 -11.25 0.02
CA ALA A 154 4.74 -11.92 -1.22
C ALA A 154 3.58 -12.90 -0.99
N LEU A 155 2.55 -12.75 -1.80
CA LEU A 155 1.42 -13.65 -1.87
C LEU A 155 1.66 -14.60 -3.04
N VAL A 156 1.91 -15.87 -2.75
CA VAL A 156 2.23 -16.92 -3.72
C VAL A 156 0.98 -17.74 -4.00
N PHE A 157 0.54 -17.75 -5.24
CA PHE A 157 -0.63 -18.48 -5.72
C PHE A 157 -0.23 -19.90 -6.14
N VAL A 158 -0.91 -20.89 -5.58
CA VAL A 158 -0.61 -22.30 -5.74
C VAL A 158 -1.81 -23.03 -6.34
N ALA A 159 -1.61 -23.78 -7.42
CA ALA A 159 -2.67 -24.53 -8.10
C ALA A 159 -3.30 -25.60 -7.19
N ALA A 160 -4.51 -26.01 -7.53
CA ALA A 160 -5.17 -27.17 -6.92
C ALA A 160 -4.34 -28.45 -7.07
N GLY A 161 -4.55 -29.38 -6.15
CA GLY A 161 -3.91 -30.70 -6.19
C GLY A 161 -2.56 -30.81 -5.47
N LEU A 162 -2.04 -29.72 -4.89
CA LEU A 162 -0.89 -29.81 -4.00
C LEU A 162 -1.34 -30.42 -2.66
N PRO A 163 -0.83 -31.60 -2.26
CA PRO A 163 -1.39 -32.32 -1.11
C PRO A 163 -1.12 -31.62 0.23
N TYR A 164 0.03 -30.96 0.36
CA TYR A 164 0.43 -30.29 1.60
C TYR A 164 1.15 -28.98 1.30
N LEU A 165 0.70 -27.88 1.91
CA LEU A 165 1.32 -26.55 1.78
C LEU A 165 2.49 -26.34 2.76
N THR A 166 2.47 -27.01 3.91
CA THR A 166 3.50 -26.85 4.94
C THR A 166 4.92 -27.12 4.44
N PRO A 167 5.21 -28.22 3.72
CA PRO A 167 6.55 -28.45 3.18
C PRO A 167 7.00 -27.35 2.21
N VAL A 168 6.08 -26.82 1.40
CA VAL A 168 6.36 -25.70 0.48
C VAL A 168 6.69 -24.43 1.25
N ALA A 169 5.92 -24.13 2.31
CA ALA A 169 6.18 -22.97 3.16
C ALA A 169 7.57 -23.07 3.82
N VAL A 170 7.94 -24.24 4.34
CA VAL A 170 9.26 -24.50 4.91
C VAL A 170 10.35 -24.32 3.87
N ALA A 171 10.22 -24.93 2.69
CA ALA A 171 11.20 -24.84 1.61
C ALA A 171 11.42 -23.40 1.14
N LEU A 172 10.35 -22.60 1.03
CA LEU A 172 10.44 -21.17 0.68
C LEU A 172 11.19 -20.38 1.76
N ALA A 173 10.94 -20.67 3.05
CA ALA A 173 11.61 -19.99 4.15
C ALA A 173 13.10 -20.36 4.23
N GLU A 174 13.44 -21.62 4.06
CA GLU A 174 14.82 -22.13 4.04
C GLU A 174 15.59 -21.54 2.85
N ARG A 175 14.98 -21.55 1.66
CA ARG A 175 15.59 -20.96 0.47
C ARG A 175 15.89 -19.47 0.64
N TRP A 176 15.04 -18.74 1.36
CA TRP A 176 15.35 -17.34 1.69
C TRP A 176 16.57 -17.23 2.59
N SER A 177 16.67 -18.05 3.63
CA SER A 177 17.80 -18.07 4.56
C SER A 177 19.13 -18.36 3.86
N GLU A 178 19.14 -19.25 2.88
CA GLU A 178 20.32 -19.57 2.07
C GLU A 178 20.83 -18.33 1.29
N VAL A 179 19.93 -17.45 0.86
CA VAL A 179 20.26 -16.29 0.03
C VAL A 179 20.47 -15.02 0.84
N ALA A 180 19.72 -14.84 1.94
CA ALA A 180 19.74 -13.65 2.78
C ALA A 180 20.73 -13.74 3.95
N GLY A 181 21.14 -14.95 4.33
CA GLY A 181 21.92 -15.29 5.51
C GLY A 181 21.10 -16.14 6.49
N ALA A 182 21.75 -17.13 7.11
CA ALA A 182 21.10 -18.21 7.87
C ALA A 182 20.21 -17.74 9.04
N GLU A 183 20.47 -16.55 9.59
CA GLU A 183 19.68 -15.98 10.69
C GLU A 183 18.37 -15.34 10.23
N TRP A 184 18.20 -15.11 8.91
CA TRP A 184 17.07 -14.36 8.34
C TRP A 184 16.09 -15.29 7.63
N ARG A 185 15.19 -15.87 8.40
CA ARG A 185 14.13 -16.73 7.86
C ARG A 185 12.95 -15.90 7.39
N ALA A 186 12.36 -16.29 6.25
CA ALA A 186 11.07 -15.78 5.87
C ALA A 186 9.98 -16.36 6.79
N ASP A 187 8.99 -15.56 7.16
CA ASP A 187 7.77 -16.05 7.78
C ASP A 187 6.80 -16.39 6.63
N VAL A 188 6.47 -17.67 6.47
CA VAL A 188 5.60 -18.15 5.38
C VAL A 188 4.41 -18.87 5.97
N ARG A 189 3.20 -18.37 5.68
CA ARG A 189 1.94 -18.87 6.23
C ARG A 189 0.92 -19.17 5.15
N GLN A 190 0.11 -20.19 5.36
CA GLN A 190 -1.04 -20.44 4.50
C GLN A 190 -2.10 -19.35 4.72
N VAL A 191 -2.70 -18.87 3.63
CA VAL A 191 -3.85 -17.97 3.69
C VAL A 191 -5.10 -18.81 3.95
N ALA A 192 -5.77 -18.56 5.07
CA ALA A 192 -7.03 -19.19 5.37
C ALA A 192 -8.14 -18.65 4.44
N HIS A 193 -9.16 -19.47 4.18
CA HIS A 193 -10.28 -19.10 3.28
C HIS A 193 -11.00 -17.83 3.74
N ASP A 194 -11.25 -17.70 5.03
CA ASP A 194 -11.87 -16.53 5.66
C ASP A 194 -10.92 -15.33 5.81
N GLY A 195 -9.60 -15.55 5.69
CA GLY A 195 -8.55 -14.53 5.77
C GLY A 195 -8.29 -13.74 4.47
N VAL A 196 -8.91 -14.10 3.35
CA VAL A 196 -8.63 -13.52 2.01
C VAL A 196 -8.71 -11.99 2.00
N ALA A 197 -9.80 -11.41 2.51
CA ALA A 197 -9.99 -9.96 2.54
C ALA A 197 -8.98 -9.25 3.46
N ALA A 198 -8.61 -9.89 4.57
CA ALA A 198 -7.63 -9.35 5.51
C ALA A 198 -6.23 -9.31 4.89
N VAL A 199 -5.81 -10.39 4.22
CA VAL A 199 -4.51 -10.47 3.51
C VAL A 199 -4.44 -9.46 2.38
N ALA A 200 -5.49 -9.29 1.58
CA ALA A 200 -5.53 -8.33 0.50
C ALA A 200 -5.35 -6.89 1.02
N ARG A 201 -6.00 -6.53 2.12
CA ARG A 201 -5.82 -5.24 2.78
C ARG A 201 -4.42 -5.10 3.38
N TYR A 202 -3.92 -6.12 4.05
CA TYR A 202 -2.58 -6.11 4.65
C TYR A 202 -1.49 -5.78 3.63
N LEU A 203 -1.53 -6.36 2.44
CA LEU A 203 -0.56 -6.13 1.36
C LEU A 203 -0.60 -4.72 0.77
N THR A 204 -1.65 -3.94 1.03
CA THR A 204 -1.89 -2.69 0.32
C THR A 204 -1.99 -1.46 1.22
N THR A 205 -2.03 -1.68 2.53
CA THR A 205 -2.10 -0.62 3.55
C THR A 205 -0.95 -0.80 4.52
N ASP A 206 0.05 0.07 4.49
CA ASP A 206 1.23 -0.02 5.35
C ASP A 206 0.87 -0.20 6.83
N GLY A 207 0.88 -1.43 7.30
CA GLY A 207 0.83 -1.76 8.72
C GLY A 207 -0.37 -1.25 9.54
N VAL A 208 -1.11 -0.23 9.06
CA VAL A 208 -2.25 0.34 9.82
C VAL A 208 -3.43 -0.63 9.87
N ALA A 209 -3.62 -1.42 8.81
CA ALA A 209 -4.60 -2.52 8.83
C ALA A 209 -3.97 -3.86 9.26
N GLY A 210 -2.65 -3.96 9.26
CA GLY A 210 -1.88 -5.13 9.70
C GLY A 210 -2.06 -5.43 11.18
N ALA A 211 -2.27 -4.41 12.01
CA ALA A 211 -2.53 -4.59 13.43
C ALA A 211 -3.74 -5.51 13.72
N SER A 212 -4.76 -5.50 12.87
CA SER A 212 -5.93 -6.39 13.04
C SER A 212 -5.66 -7.83 12.58
N TYR A 213 -4.78 -8.05 11.59
CA TYR A 213 -4.39 -9.40 11.18
C TYR A 213 -3.35 -10.00 12.14
N GLU A 214 -2.43 -9.17 12.63
CA GLU A 214 -1.43 -9.57 13.62
C GLU A 214 -2.04 -9.81 15.01
N VAL A 215 -3.07 -9.05 15.41
CA VAL A 215 -3.82 -9.25 16.66
C VAL A 215 -4.59 -10.58 16.66
N ALA A 216 -5.00 -11.09 15.51
CA ALA A 216 -5.61 -12.42 15.38
C ALA A 216 -4.57 -13.56 15.43
N SER A 217 -3.27 -13.27 15.45
CA SER A 217 -2.17 -14.26 15.59
C SER A 217 -1.62 -14.22 17.02
N PRO A 218 -1.47 -15.37 17.72
CA PRO A 218 -0.95 -15.41 19.10
C PRO A 218 0.49 -14.89 19.28
N ALA A 219 1.16 -14.51 18.19
CA ALA A 219 2.52 -13.96 18.16
C ALA A 219 2.56 -12.51 17.66
N ALA A 220 1.47 -11.76 17.81
CA ALA A 220 1.40 -10.37 17.36
C ALA A 220 2.51 -9.52 18.02
N LYS A 221 3.57 -9.25 17.25
CA LYS A 221 4.55 -8.21 17.62
C LYS A 221 3.88 -6.86 17.40
N VAL A 222 3.92 -5.99 18.42
CA VAL A 222 3.61 -4.56 18.25
C VAL A 222 4.41 -4.06 17.03
N PRO A 223 3.80 -3.30 16.09
CA PRO A 223 4.53 -2.76 14.95
C PRO A 223 5.79 -2.04 15.44
N ALA A 224 6.96 -2.59 15.18
CA ALA A 224 8.21 -2.12 15.77
C ALA A 224 8.76 -0.87 15.08
N GLY A 225 7.95 -0.21 14.21
CA GLY A 225 8.40 0.93 13.43
C GLY A 225 7.29 1.88 13.00
N ARG A 226 7.69 3.11 12.65
CA ARG A 226 6.81 4.16 12.12
C ARG A 226 6.73 4.06 10.60
N SER A 227 5.50 4.00 10.07
CA SER A 227 5.24 4.11 8.63
C SER A 227 5.37 5.57 8.17
N TYR A 228 5.40 5.81 6.85
CA TYR A 228 5.44 7.17 6.30
C TYR A 228 4.30 8.08 6.79
N PRO A 229 3.03 7.64 6.86
CA PRO A 229 1.97 8.42 7.49
C PRO A 229 2.27 8.79 8.95
N GLN A 230 2.87 7.88 9.71
CA GLN A 230 3.25 8.14 11.11
C GLN A 230 4.41 9.15 11.20
N LEU A 231 5.42 9.04 10.35
CA LEU A 231 6.51 10.02 10.28
C LEU A 231 6.00 11.43 9.97
N LEU A 232 5.07 11.55 9.01
CA LEU A 232 4.41 12.83 8.72
C LEU A 232 3.60 13.37 9.89
N TYR A 233 2.87 12.50 10.57
CA TYR A 233 2.06 12.89 11.73
C TYR A 233 2.93 13.39 12.89
N ASP A 234 4.00 12.66 13.21
CA ASP A 234 4.95 13.03 14.26
C ASP A 234 5.65 14.34 13.91
N TYR A 235 6.08 14.53 12.65
CA TYR A 235 6.58 15.81 12.18
C TYR A 235 5.54 16.94 12.35
N GLY A 236 4.29 16.69 11.99
CA GLY A 236 3.21 17.68 12.14
C GLY A 236 3.00 18.09 13.59
N ARG A 237 3.16 17.16 14.51
CA ARG A 237 2.96 17.36 15.95
C ARG A 237 4.16 18.02 16.64
N PHE A 238 5.37 17.56 16.34
CA PHE A 238 6.57 17.91 17.09
C PHE A 238 7.53 18.82 16.34
N ARG A 239 7.32 19.03 15.03
CA ARG A 239 8.19 19.85 14.15
C ARG A 239 9.66 19.44 14.23
N SER A 240 9.92 18.16 14.49
CA SER A 240 11.26 17.60 14.62
C SER A 240 12.00 17.63 13.28
N SER A 241 13.23 18.17 13.27
CA SER A 241 14.11 18.12 12.09
C SER A 241 14.52 16.70 11.73
N VAL A 242 14.59 15.80 12.71
CA VAL A 242 14.87 14.38 12.50
C VAL A 242 13.72 13.73 11.74
N ASP A 243 12.47 13.97 12.14
CA ASP A 243 11.32 13.41 11.43
C ASP A 243 11.20 13.97 10.01
N ALA A 244 11.50 15.27 9.82
CA ALA A 244 11.57 15.87 8.48
C ALA A 244 12.64 15.18 7.62
N ALA A 245 13.84 14.93 8.16
CA ALA A 245 14.93 14.24 7.46
C ALA A 245 14.51 12.83 7.04
N LEU A 246 13.86 12.06 7.94
CA LEU A 246 13.34 10.74 7.64
C LEU A 246 12.26 10.77 6.54
N VAL A 247 11.36 11.77 6.56
CA VAL A 247 10.35 11.97 5.51
C VAL A 247 11.02 12.23 4.16
N PHE A 248 12.06 13.08 4.11
CA PHE A 248 12.79 13.37 2.86
C PHE A 248 13.59 12.17 2.36
N GLU A 249 14.26 11.44 3.25
CA GLU A 249 14.98 10.23 2.87
C GLU A 249 14.04 9.17 2.29
N TYR A 250 12.91 8.92 2.95
CA TYR A 250 11.86 8.04 2.45
C TYR A 250 11.36 8.47 1.07
N ALA A 251 11.03 9.75 0.93
CA ALA A 251 10.48 10.31 -0.31
C ALA A 251 11.47 10.20 -1.47
N ALA A 252 12.76 10.42 -1.21
CA ALA A 252 13.81 10.33 -2.22
C ALA A 252 14.10 8.86 -2.61
N ALA A 253 14.22 7.97 -1.62
CA ALA A 253 14.56 6.56 -1.84
C ALA A 253 13.46 5.78 -2.59
N LEU A 254 12.20 6.16 -2.42
CA LEU A 254 11.05 5.47 -3.01
C LEU A 254 10.44 6.20 -4.21
N HIS A 255 11.06 7.28 -4.68
CA HIS A 255 10.63 7.97 -5.89
C HIS A 255 10.67 7.03 -7.10
N GLY A 256 9.53 6.83 -7.75
CA GLY A 256 9.41 5.93 -8.90
C GLY A 256 9.43 4.43 -8.57
N ALA A 257 9.58 4.05 -7.29
CA ALA A 257 9.53 2.64 -6.89
C ALA A 257 8.12 2.06 -7.00
N HIS A 258 8.03 0.81 -7.44
CA HIS A 258 6.76 0.09 -7.46
C HIS A 258 6.43 -0.43 -6.04
N HIS A 259 5.29 -0.01 -5.50
CA HIS A 259 4.77 -0.58 -4.25
C HIS A 259 4.36 -2.04 -4.43
N LEU A 260 3.64 -2.34 -5.51
CA LEU A 260 3.12 -3.66 -5.81
C LEU A 260 3.62 -4.15 -7.17
N THR A 261 4.06 -5.40 -7.21
CA THR A 261 4.45 -6.09 -8.44
C THR A 261 3.65 -7.37 -8.56
N VAL A 262 3.03 -7.59 -9.72
CA VAL A 262 2.28 -8.81 -10.04
C VAL A 262 3.02 -9.57 -11.13
N SER A 263 3.23 -10.87 -10.93
CA SER A 263 3.89 -11.72 -11.95
C SER A 263 3.08 -11.72 -13.25
N PRO A 264 3.74 -11.80 -14.44
CA PRO A 264 3.07 -11.66 -15.74
C PRO A 264 1.94 -12.68 -15.98
N ARG A 265 2.14 -13.93 -15.56
CA ARG A 265 1.11 -14.97 -15.68
C ARG A 265 -0.12 -14.65 -14.83
N LEU A 266 0.09 -14.25 -13.57
CA LEU A 266 -1.00 -13.92 -12.66
C LEU A 266 -1.76 -12.68 -13.12
N ARG A 267 -1.03 -11.69 -13.67
CA ARG A 267 -1.65 -10.48 -14.24
C ARG A 267 -2.63 -10.82 -15.35
N ARG A 268 -2.28 -11.73 -16.26
CA ARG A 268 -3.18 -12.15 -17.36
C ARG A 268 -4.33 -13.01 -16.87
N LEU A 269 -4.09 -13.89 -15.88
CA LEU A 269 -5.11 -14.84 -15.40
C LEU A 269 -6.25 -14.15 -14.65
N TYR A 270 -5.94 -13.08 -13.93
CA TYR A 270 -6.91 -12.36 -13.07
C TYR A 270 -7.09 -10.89 -13.47
N ASP A 271 -6.75 -10.52 -14.69
CA ASP A 271 -6.96 -9.17 -15.26
C ASP A 271 -6.51 -8.02 -14.36
N PHE A 272 -5.33 -8.15 -13.76
CA PHE A 272 -4.76 -7.06 -12.96
C PHE A 272 -4.48 -5.84 -13.83
N VAL A 273 -5.21 -4.76 -13.59
CA VAL A 273 -5.05 -3.48 -14.28
C VAL A 273 -4.25 -2.48 -13.45
N ASP A 274 -3.75 -1.42 -14.10
CA ASP A 274 -3.13 -0.32 -13.37
C ASP A 274 -4.18 0.35 -12.48
N PRO A 275 -4.02 0.38 -11.15
CA PRO A 275 -4.98 0.99 -10.26
C PRO A 275 -5.10 2.51 -10.42
N ALA A 276 -4.17 3.16 -11.12
CA ALA A 276 -4.24 4.57 -11.50
C ALA A 276 -5.03 4.79 -12.80
N ALA A 277 -5.27 3.75 -13.60
CA ALA A 277 -6.12 3.85 -14.78
C ALA A 277 -7.55 4.23 -14.38
N GLY A 278 -8.18 5.13 -15.13
CA GLY A 278 -9.56 5.57 -14.87
C GLY A 278 -9.73 6.44 -13.61
N TRP A 279 -8.68 7.04 -13.08
CA TRP A 279 -8.80 7.96 -11.94
C TRP A 279 -9.65 9.20 -12.21
N SER A 280 -9.88 9.50 -13.46
CA SER A 280 -10.73 10.60 -13.91
C SER A 280 -12.23 10.30 -13.82
N GLU A 281 -12.60 9.04 -13.65
CA GLU A 281 -13.97 8.57 -13.79
C GLU A 281 -14.48 8.00 -12.47
N ILE A 282 -14.78 8.88 -11.50
CA ILE A 282 -15.87 8.60 -10.58
C ILE A 282 -17.12 9.05 -11.36
N ALA A 283 -17.56 8.19 -12.30
CA ALA A 283 -18.73 8.48 -13.12
C ALA A 283 -20.03 8.13 -12.37
N ASP A 284 -19.97 7.24 -11.38
CA ASP A 284 -21.15 6.72 -10.69
C ASP A 284 -21.41 7.49 -9.40
N GLY A 285 -22.59 8.05 -9.30
CA GLY A 285 -23.07 8.75 -8.11
C GLY A 285 -23.83 10.04 -8.46
N ASP A 286 -24.79 10.40 -7.60
CA ASP A 286 -25.58 11.62 -7.75
C ASP A 286 -24.72 12.87 -7.60
N ILE A 287 -24.91 13.83 -8.48
CA ILE A 287 -24.25 15.14 -8.37
C ILE A 287 -24.93 15.91 -7.26
N LEU A 288 -24.16 16.26 -6.22
CA LEU A 288 -24.64 17.08 -5.10
C LEU A 288 -24.37 18.56 -5.31
N ALA A 289 -23.20 18.89 -5.87
CA ALA A 289 -22.80 20.27 -6.14
C ALA A 289 -21.80 20.34 -7.30
N LEU A 290 -21.82 21.48 -7.98
CA LEU A 290 -20.83 21.90 -8.98
C LEU A 290 -20.16 23.15 -8.45
N LEU A 291 -18.85 23.10 -8.26
CA LEU A 291 -18.06 24.21 -7.77
C LEU A 291 -17.17 24.73 -8.89
N ASN A 292 -17.26 26.01 -9.19
CA ASN A 292 -16.31 26.64 -10.10
C ASN A 292 -14.92 26.79 -9.43
N SER A 293 -13.92 27.21 -10.20
CA SER A 293 -12.54 27.32 -9.69
C SER A 293 -12.41 28.33 -8.51
N GLY A 294 -13.18 29.42 -8.51
CA GLY A 294 -13.15 30.42 -7.43
C GLY A 294 -13.76 29.89 -6.14
N GLU A 295 -14.90 29.23 -6.22
CA GLU A 295 -15.56 28.58 -5.07
C GLU A 295 -14.67 27.51 -4.47
N TRP A 296 -14.05 26.68 -5.33
CA TRP A 296 -13.12 25.65 -4.88
C TRP A 296 -11.91 26.23 -4.16
N LEU A 297 -11.30 27.30 -4.71
CA LEU A 297 -10.17 27.98 -4.05
C LEU A 297 -10.57 28.59 -2.72
N SER A 298 -11.78 29.14 -2.60
CA SER A 298 -12.29 29.68 -1.35
C SER A 298 -12.43 28.60 -0.27
N ILE A 299 -12.96 27.41 -0.62
CA ILE A 299 -13.07 26.25 0.27
C ILE A 299 -11.69 25.77 0.72
N LEU A 300 -10.73 25.67 -0.21
CA LEU A 300 -9.36 25.25 0.10
C LEU A 300 -8.65 26.24 1.04
N ASN A 301 -8.82 27.54 0.81
CA ASN A 301 -8.20 28.59 1.62
C ASN A 301 -8.80 28.63 3.05
N ALA A 302 -10.08 28.30 3.17
CA ALA A 302 -10.76 28.16 4.46
C ALA A 302 -10.44 26.84 5.18
N GLY A 303 -9.89 25.85 4.47
CA GLY A 303 -9.65 24.50 5.01
C GLY A 303 -10.92 23.67 5.20
N GLU A 304 -11.99 24.03 4.48
CA GLU A 304 -13.36 23.49 4.65
C GLU A 304 -13.67 22.29 3.74
N GLU A 305 -12.69 21.79 2.96
CA GLU A 305 -12.91 20.73 2.00
C GLU A 305 -13.43 19.42 2.62
N ARG A 306 -13.12 19.17 3.88
CA ARG A 306 -13.65 18.00 4.59
C ARG A 306 -15.02 18.27 5.19
N ASN A 307 -15.20 19.41 5.83
CA ASN A 307 -16.47 19.79 6.44
C ASN A 307 -17.60 19.76 5.40
N LEU A 308 -17.34 20.30 4.20
CA LEU A 308 -18.31 20.25 3.11
C LEU A 308 -18.69 18.82 2.72
N LEU A 309 -17.72 17.87 2.64
CA LEU A 309 -18.03 16.47 2.35
C LEU A 309 -18.82 15.80 3.48
N ASP A 310 -18.44 16.07 4.72
CA ASP A 310 -19.08 15.50 5.91
C ASP A 310 -20.54 16.02 6.04
N ASP A 311 -20.78 17.30 5.76
CA ASP A 311 -22.11 17.91 5.78
C ASP A 311 -23.00 17.36 4.67
N LEU A 312 -22.48 17.28 3.45
CA LEU A 312 -23.21 16.70 2.31
C LEU A 312 -23.45 15.18 2.43
N SER A 313 -22.62 14.49 3.20
CA SER A 313 -22.83 13.06 3.52
C SER A 313 -23.94 12.86 4.56
N ARG A 314 -24.18 13.85 5.44
CA ARG A 314 -25.20 13.80 6.51
C ARG A 314 -26.56 14.35 6.12
N SER A 315 -26.62 15.12 5.03
CA SER A 315 -27.82 15.90 4.66
C SER A 315 -29.02 15.07 4.17
N TRP A 316 -29.04 13.73 4.45
CA TRP A 316 -30.16 12.85 4.00
C TRP A 316 -30.37 11.70 4.95
#